data_671e5852e12bba6413908a7195e1f5fe
#
_entry.id   671e5852e12bba6413908a7195e1f5fe
#
_cell.length_a   1.000
_cell.length_b   1.000
_cell.length_c   1.000
_cell.angle_alpha   90.00
_cell.angle_beta   90.00
_cell.angle_gamma   90.00
#
_symmetry.space_group_name_H-M   'P 1'
#
loop_
_entity.id
_entity.type
_entity.pdbx_description
1 polymer ?
#
loop_
_entity_poly.entity_id
_entity_poly.type
_entity_poly.pdbx_seq_one_letter_code
_entity_poly.pdbx_strand_id
1 'polypeptide(L)'
;KSNITAQAAFELDKLVQIMKKYPEMVISATSHTDERGPEAYNTGLSDRRAKTTVQYVISKGIDASRISGVGKGESEPKIDCSAGCTKEQHAENRRSEFLIVSGTPMTE
;
A
#
# COMPACT_ATOMS: atom_id res chain seq x y z
N LYS A 1 -7.66 11.09 -6.01
CA LYS A 1 -6.59 10.88 -6.96
C LYS A 1 -5.69 9.74 -6.55
N SER A 2 -5.18 9.02 -7.53
CA SER A 2 -4.33 7.86 -7.28
C SER A 2 -2.89 8.09 -7.71
N ASN A 3 -2.51 9.34 -7.97
CA ASN A 3 -1.14 9.67 -8.39
C ASN A 3 -0.16 9.42 -7.25
N ILE A 4 1.04 9.00 -7.61
CA ILE A 4 2.11 8.81 -6.64
C ILE A 4 2.67 10.18 -6.24
N THR A 5 2.68 10.47 -4.94
CA THR A 5 3.29 11.70 -4.44
C THR A 5 4.81 11.51 -4.36
N ALA A 6 5.54 12.64 -4.24
CA ALA A 6 7.00 12.56 -4.09
C ALA A 6 7.39 11.77 -2.84
N GLN A 7 6.64 11.93 -1.74
CA GLN A 7 6.90 11.20 -0.51
C GLN A 7 6.68 9.70 -0.71
N ALA A 8 5.59 9.33 -1.37
CA ALA A 8 5.27 7.93 -1.64
C ALA A 8 6.33 7.32 -2.57
N ALA A 9 6.77 8.06 -3.60
CA ALA A 9 7.80 7.58 -4.50
C ALA A 9 9.11 7.30 -3.75
N PHE A 10 9.47 8.18 -2.82
CA PHE A 10 10.66 8.00 -2.01
C PHE A 10 10.60 6.71 -1.20
N GLU A 11 9.44 6.45 -0.57
CA GLU A 11 9.26 5.23 0.21
C GLU A 11 9.24 3.99 -0.67
N LEU A 12 8.60 4.08 -1.83
CA LEU A 12 8.54 2.95 -2.76
C LEU A 12 9.90 2.64 -3.36
N ASP A 13 10.75 3.65 -3.56
CA ASP A 13 12.09 3.42 -4.05
C ASP A 13 12.92 2.59 -3.05
N LYS A 14 12.67 2.78 -1.75
CA LYS A 14 13.30 1.94 -0.74
C LYS A 14 12.84 0.49 -0.86
N LEU A 15 11.53 0.28 -1.06
CA LEU A 15 10.99 -1.06 -1.24
C LEU A 15 11.60 -1.72 -2.47
N VAL A 16 11.73 -0.97 -3.57
CA VAL A 16 12.34 -1.48 -4.80
C VAL A 16 13.78 -1.96 -4.53
N GLN A 17 14.56 -1.17 -3.78
CA GLN A 17 15.93 -1.55 -3.46
C GLN A 17 15.98 -2.85 -2.66
N ILE A 18 15.07 -3.01 -1.70
CA ILE A 18 15.00 -4.24 -0.91
C ILE A 18 14.63 -5.43 -1.80
N MET A 19 13.67 -5.25 -2.69
CA MET A 19 13.24 -6.33 -3.59
C MET A 19 14.33 -6.71 -4.58
N LYS A 20 15.16 -5.76 -4.99
CA LYS A 20 16.30 -6.07 -5.86
C LYS A 20 17.38 -6.82 -5.11
N LYS A 21 17.55 -6.51 -3.83
CA LYS A 21 18.54 -7.20 -2.99
C LYS A 21 18.12 -8.63 -2.70
N TYR A 22 16.82 -8.88 -2.60
CA TYR A 22 16.28 -10.20 -2.26
C TYR A 22 15.37 -10.67 -3.40
N PRO A 23 15.95 -11.24 -4.47
CA PRO A 23 15.19 -11.54 -5.69
C PRO A 23 14.08 -12.58 -5.53
N GLU A 24 14.06 -13.33 -4.44
CA GLU A 24 12.98 -14.29 -4.18
C GLU A 24 11.78 -13.67 -3.48
N MET A 25 11.91 -12.43 -3.02
CA MET A 25 10.88 -11.79 -2.22
C MET A 25 9.65 -11.45 -3.07
N VAL A 26 8.47 -11.81 -2.55
CA VAL A 26 7.17 -11.48 -3.15
C VAL A 26 6.41 -10.63 -2.14
N ILE A 27 5.88 -9.50 -2.60
CA ILE A 27 5.23 -8.51 -1.74
C ILE A 27 3.77 -8.35 -2.16
N SER A 28 2.88 -8.26 -1.17
CA SER A 28 1.50 -7.84 -1.37
C SER A 28 1.33 -6.46 -0.77
N ALA A 29 0.87 -5.52 -1.60
CA ALA A 29 0.61 -4.15 -1.16
C ALA A 29 -0.88 -3.99 -0.88
N THR A 30 -1.24 -3.41 0.27
CA THR A 30 -2.62 -3.07 0.56
C THR A 30 -2.73 -1.57 0.73
N SER A 31 -3.84 -1.00 0.24
CA SER A 31 -4.10 0.43 0.37
C SER A 31 -5.39 0.60 1.14
N HIS A 32 -5.40 1.57 2.05
CA HIS A 32 -6.50 1.80 2.97
C HIS A 32 -6.94 3.25 2.91
N THR A 33 -8.23 3.48 3.13
CA THR A 33 -8.78 4.83 3.27
C THR A 33 -9.28 5.01 4.70
N ASP A 34 -9.57 6.28 5.07
CA ASP A 34 -10.33 6.51 6.29
C ASP A 34 -11.82 6.25 6.00
N GLU A 35 -12.66 6.36 7.03
CA GLU A 35 -14.08 5.99 6.90
C GLU A 35 -14.96 7.10 6.32
N ARG A 36 -14.41 8.27 6.02
CA ARG A 36 -15.19 9.38 5.49
C ARG A 36 -15.53 9.14 4.03
N GLY A 37 -16.78 9.45 3.67
CA GLY A 37 -17.29 9.27 2.32
C GLY A 37 -17.88 7.88 2.10
N PRO A 38 -18.49 7.66 0.92
CA PRO A 38 -19.16 6.39 0.65
C PRO A 38 -18.19 5.22 0.61
N GLU A 39 -18.61 4.10 1.18
CA GLU A 39 -17.78 2.90 1.25
C GLU A 39 -17.37 2.40 -0.13
N ALA A 40 -18.30 2.37 -1.07
CA ALA A 40 -17.99 1.92 -2.43
C ALA A 40 -16.93 2.80 -3.09
N TYR A 41 -17.02 4.12 -2.87
CA TYR A 41 -16.03 5.05 -3.40
C TYR A 41 -14.65 4.79 -2.77
N ASN A 42 -14.60 4.59 -1.47
CA ASN A 42 -13.35 4.34 -0.75
C ASN A 42 -12.71 3.03 -1.20
N THR A 43 -13.52 2.00 -1.41
CA THR A 43 -13.01 0.73 -1.93
C THR A 43 -12.37 0.92 -3.30
N GLY A 44 -13.06 1.62 -4.20
CA GLY A 44 -12.53 1.89 -5.54
C GLY A 44 -11.28 2.74 -5.50
N LEU A 45 -11.26 3.77 -4.65
CA LEU A 45 -10.11 4.66 -4.52
C LEU A 45 -8.88 3.90 -4.03
N SER A 46 -9.05 3.09 -2.99
CA SER A 46 -7.94 2.31 -2.45
C SER A 46 -7.42 1.28 -3.45
N ASP A 47 -8.32 0.70 -4.24
CA ASP A 47 -7.95 -0.26 -5.27
C ASP A 47 -7.10 0.42 -6.36
N ARG A 48 -7.52 1.61 -6.80
CA ARG A 48 -6.74 2.37 -7.79
C ARG A 48 -5.38 2.77 -7.23
N ARG A 49 -5.32 3.14 -5.95
CA ARG A 49 -4.04 3.49 -5.32
C ARG A 49 -3.12 2.28 -5.24
N ALA A 50 -3.66 1.11 -4.89
CA ALA A 50 -2.86 -0.11 -4.84
C ALA A 50 -2.30 -0.44 -6.21
N LYS A 51 -3.13 -0.33 -7.26
CA LYS A 51 -2.68 -0.59 -8.63
C LYS A 51 -1.59 0.38 -9.07
N THR A 52 -1.76 1.65 -8.72
CA THR A 52 -0.75 2.67 -9.06
C THR A 52 0.58 2.36 -8.37
N THR A 53 0.52 1.94 -7.11
CA THR A 53 1.70 1.54 -6.36
C THR A 53 2.41 0.36 -7.04
N VAL A 54 1.65 -0.67 -7.43
CA VAL A 54 2.18 -1.84 -8.11
C VAL A 54 2.84 -1.45 -9.42
N GLN A 55 2.17 -0.60 -10.22
CA GLN A 55 2.72 -0.16 -11.50
C GLN A 55 4.03 0.60 -11.32
N TYR A 56 4.11 1.42 -10.28
CA TYR A 56 5.34 2.15 -10.00
C TYR A 56 6.50 1.18 -9.73
N VAL A 57 6.26 0.18 -8.88
CA VAL A 57 7.28 -0.79 -8.50
C VAL A 57 7.73 -1.58 -9.73
N ILE A 58 6.78 -2.01 -10.57
CA ILE A 58 7.09 -2.73 -11.81
C ILE A 58 7.93 -1.84 -12.73
N SER A 59 7.60 -0.56 -12.84
CA SER A 59 8.31 0.37 -13.72
C SER A 59 9.76 0.55 -13.30
N LYS A 60 10.11 0.22 -12.07
CA LYS A 60 11.48 0.32 -11.56
C LYS A 60 12.28 -0.98 -11.73
N GLY A 61 11.72 -1.96 -12.44
CA GLY A 61 12.44 -3.16 -12.78
C GLY A 61 12.10 -4.41 -11.98
N ILE A 62 11.02 -4.34 -11.20
CA ILE A 62 10.56 -5.52 -10.44
C ILE A 62 9.57 -6.29 -11.31
N ASP A 63 9.77 -7.61 -11.40
CA ASP A 63 8.87 -8.47 -12.18
C ASP A 63 7.46 -8.43 -11.62
N ALA A 64 6.46 -8.40 -12.51
CA ALA A 64 5.06 -8.30 -12.13
C ALA A 64 4.61 -9.47 -11.24
N SER A 65 5.26 -10.61 -11.34
CA SER A 65 4.90 -11.77 -10.52
C SER A 65 5.31 -11.61 -9.05
N ARG A 66 6.12 -10.59 -8.75
CA ARG A 66 6.68 -10.40 -7.41
C ARG A 66 5.96 -9.33 -6.58
N ILE A 67 5.00 -8.64 -7.19
CA ILE A 67 4.28 -7.56 -6.50
C ILE A 67 2.81 -7.62 -6.91
N SER A 68 1.93 -7.54 -5.92
CA SER A 68 0.49 -7.46 -6.17
C SER A 68 -0.10 -6.41 -5.24
N GLY A 69 -1.30 -5.96 -5.56
CA GLY A 69 -1.94 -4.93 -4.76
C GLY A 69 -3.43 -5.10 -4.70
N VAL A 70 -4.01 -4.74 -3.56
CA VAL A 70 -5.45 -4.77 -3.35
C VAL A 70 -5.86 -3.60 -2.48
N GLY A 71 -7.00 -3.00 -2.78
CA GLY A 71 -7.57 -1.95 -1.96
C GLY A 71 -8.52 -2.53 -0.94
N LYS A 72 -8.38 -2.09 0.30
CA LYS A 72 -9.25 -2.53 1.40
C LYS A 72 -10.28 -1.49 1.78
N GLY A 73 -10.23 -0.29 1.16
CA GLY A 73 -11.14 0.78 1.52
C GLY A 73 -11.02 1.10 3.00
N GLU A 74 -12.17 1.22 3.64
CA GLU A 74 -12.23 1.53 5.07
C GLU A 74 -12.39 0.29 5.94
N SER A 75 -12.32 -0.90 5.38
CA SER A 75 -12.69 -2.14 6.07
C SER A 75 -11.72 -2.56 7.18
N GLU A 76 -10.48 -2.08 7.13
CA GLU A 76 -9.45 -2.48 8.10
C GLU A 76 -8.75 -1.24 8.65
N PRO A 77 -9.44 -0.47 9.50
CA PRO A 77 -8.83 0.74 10.04
C PRO A 77 -7.74 0.43 11.05
N LYS A 78 -6.71 1.25 11.05
CA LYS A 78 -5.66 1.19 12.05
C LYS A 78 -6.17 1.76 13.37
N ILE A 79 -7.02 2.78 13.28
CA ILE A 79 -7.62 3.46 14.44
C ILE A 79 -9.12 3.36 14.31
N ASP A 80 -9.78 2.90 15.37
CA ASP A 80 -11.24 2.81 15.41
C ASP A 80 -11.83 4.20 15.54
N CYS A 81 -12.59 4.63 14.54
CA CYS A 81 -13.19 5.94 14.49
C CYS A 81 -14.68 5.94 14.79
N SER A 82 -15.22 4.85 15.36
CA SER A 82 -16.66 4.75 15.61
C SER A 82 -17.15 5.83 16.57
N ALA A 83 -16.29 6.31 17.48
CA ALA A 83 -16.63 7.40 18.39
C ALA A 83 -16.12 8.76 17.89
N GLY A 84 -15.68 8.84 16.64
CA GLY A 84 -15.12 10.04 16.04
C GLY A 84 -13.60 10.03 16.05
N CYS A 85 -13.02 10.74 15.10
CA CYS A 85 -11.56 10.83 14.97
C CYS A 85 -11.14 12.24 14.63
N THR A 86 -9.92 12.57 15.04
CA THR A 86 -9.27 13.82 14.61
C THR A 86 -8.82 13.68 13.16
N LYS A 87 -8.42 14.80 12.56
CA LYS A 87 -7.84 14.79 11.20
C LYS A 87 -6.59 13.90 11.15
N GLU A 88 -5.78 13.97 12.19
CA GLU A 88 -4.55 13.17 12.26
C GLU A 88 -4.86 11.68 12.34
N GLN A 89 -5.89 11.31 13.09
CA GLN A 89 -6.29 9.90 13.21
C GLN A 89 -6.86 9.38 11.89
N HIS A 90 -7.67 10.18 11.19
CA HIS A 90 -8.14 9.81 9.86
C HIS A 90 -6.96 9.63 8.90
N ALA A 91 -5.94 10.50 9.02
CA ALA A 91 -4.75 10.41 8.17
C ALA A 91 -3.99 9.10 8.41
N GLU A 92 -3.95 8.61 9.64
CA GLU A 92 -3.30 7.34 9.92
C GLU A 92 -4.04 6.16 9.30
N ASN A 93 -5.36 6.28 9.13
CA ASN A 93 -6.14 5.23 8.46
C ASN A 93 -5.92 5.23 6.94
N ARG A 94 -5.55 6.37 6.35
CA ARG A 94 -5.20 6.47 4.94
C ARG A 94 -3.74 6.04 4.78
N ARG A 95 -3.52 4.77 4.48
CA ARG A 95 -2.17 4.23 4.47
C ARG A 95 -2.02 3.10 3.46
N SER A 96 -0.78 2.82 3.12
CA SER A 96 -0.40 1.61 2.38
C SER A 96 0.44 0.74 3.29
N GLU A 97 0.24 -0.57 3.18
CA GLU A 97 1.02 -1.55 3.93
C GLU A 97 1.59 -2.57 2.97
N PHE A 98 2.77 -3.10 3.31
CA PHE A 98 3.46 -4.07 2.46
C PHE A 98 3.75 -5.32 3.27
N LEU A 99 3.24 -6.45 2.78
CA LEU A 99 3.40 -7.73 3.45
C LEU A 99 4.29 -8.63 2.60
N ILE A 100 5.30 -9.21 3.23
CA ILE A 100 6.13 -10.22 2.56
C ILE A 100 5.34 -11.51 2.55
N VAL A 101 4.94 -11.94 1.33
CA VAL A 101 4.14 -13.14 1.16
C VAL A 101 5.03 -14.37 1.13
N SER A 102 6.18 -14.27 0.49
CA SER A 102 7.13 -15.37 0.40
C SER A 102 8.52 -14.81 0.11
N GLY A 103 9.54 -15.65 0.20
CA GLY A 103 10.90 -15.23 -0.08
C GLY A 103 11.47 -14.36 1.02
N THR A 104 11.05 -14.57 2.27
CA THR A 104 11.55 -13.81 3.41
C THR A 104 13.06 -14.01 3.53
N PRO A 105 13.83 -12.92 3.67
CA PRO A 105 15.28 -13.07 3.82
C PRO A 105 15.61 -13.89 5.06
N MET A 106 16.61 -14.72 4.93
CA MET A 106 17.14 -15.46 6.06
C MET A 106 17.96 -14.53 6.93
N THR A 107 17.74 -14.56 8.21
CA THR A 107 18.49 -13.75 9.17
C THR A 107 19.44 -14.67 9.92
N GLU A 108 20.68 -14.30 9.97
CA GLU A 108 21.70 -15.12 10.63
C GLU A 108 22.19 -14.53 11.92
#